data_1c0e24d785dd225e96ef840813e0475c
#
_entry.id   1c0e24d785dd225e96ef840813e0475c
#
_cell.length_a   1.000
_cell.length_b   1.000
_cell.length_c   1.000
_cell.angle_alpha   90.00
_cell.angle_beta   90.00
_cell.angle_gamma   90.00
#
_symmetry.space_group_name_H-M   'P 1'
#
loop_
_entity.id
_entity.type
_entity.pdbx_description
1 polymer ?
#
loop_
_entity_poly.entity_id
_entity_poly.type
_entity_poly.pdbx_seq_one_letter_code
_entity_poly.pdbx_strand_id
1 'polypeptide(L)'
;MKKFLLITIFLMACLNVNAQDASDFKWTVQGDSNFAYVSGDGYSGGSVNAMAFYSFTDKLQAGARLGLGFGDWSSDAAISAVARYFVTDSWFAYGEYALTDTAGDGGSLGAGYRVKIGNRVEFNPTATYGFEDKELGILMGFAIRF
;
A
#
# COMPACT_ATOMS: atom_id res chain seq x y z
N MET A 1 -0.17 -21.34 -11.88
CA MET A 1 -1.00 -22.05 -10.90
C MET A 1 -0.70 -21.63 -9.45
N LYS A 2 0.55 -21.50 -8.99
CA LYS A 2 0.86 -21.08 -7.61
C LYS A 2 0.36 -19.66 -7.26
N LYS A 3 0.39 -18.70 -8.20
CA LYS A 3 -0.12 -17.33 -8.01
C LYS A 3 -1.65 -17.30 -7.79
N PHE A 4 -2.40 -18.13 -8.50
CA PHE A 4 -3.86 -18.26 -8.33
C PHE A 4 -4.24 -18.85 -6.97
N LEU A 5 -3.49 -19.81 -6.47
CA LEU A 5 -3.75 -20.42 -5.17
C LEU A 5 -3.59 -19.41 -4.02
N LEU A 6 -2.58 -18.56 -4.08
CA LEU A 6 -2.36 -17.49 -3.10
C LEU A 6 -3.50 -16.47 -3.08
N ILE A 7 -3.98 -16.05 -4.26
CA ILE A 7 -5.11 -15.13 -4.39
C ILE A 7 -6.39 -15.77 -3.83
N THR A 8 -6.61 -17.06 -4.09
CA THR A 8 -7.79 -17.78 -3.58
C THR A 8 -7.75 -17.93 -2.07
N ILE A 9 -6.59 -18.24 -1.48
CA ILE A 9 -6.41 -18.32 -0.03
C ILE A 9 -6.62 -16.95 0.61
N PHE A 10 -6.11 -15.88 0.00
CA PHE A 10 -6.29 -14.52 0.47
C PHE A 10 -7.78 -14.10 0.43
N LEU A 11 -8.47 -14.38 -0.68
CA LEU A 11 -9.92 -14.13 -0.80
C LEU A 11 -10.74 -14.95 0.20
N MET A 12 -10.42 -16.22 0.43
CA MET A 12 -11.11 -17.05 1.42
C MET A 12 -10.84 -16.58 2.86
N ALA A 13 -9.64 -16.13 3.18
CA ALA A 13 -9.35 -15.49 4.46
C ALA A 13 -10.19 -14.21 4.66
N CYS A 14 -10.38 -13.42 3.60
CA CYS A 14 -11.23 -12.23 3.64
C CYS A 14 -12.72 -12.53 3.91
N LEU A 15 -13.24 -13.67 3.45
CA LEU A 15 -14.65 -14.03 3.56
C LEU A 15 -15.03 -14.63 4.92
N ASN A 16 -14.07 -15.15 5.69
CA ASN A 16 -14.34 -15.85 6.96
C ASN A 16 -14.09 -15.01 8.22
N VAL A 17 -13.66 -13.75 8.09
CA VAL A 17 -13.45 -12.90 9.26
C VAL A 17 -14.76 -12.21 9.63
N ASN A 18 -15.51 -12.80 10.53
CA ASN A 18 -16.51 -12.09 11.32
C ASN A 18 -15.74 -11.16 12.26
N ALA A 19 -15.49 -9.93 11.83
CA ALA A 19 -14.92 -8.88 12.65
C ALA A 19 -15.93 -8.51 13.75
N GLN A 20 -15.81 -9.14 14.90
CA GLN A 20 -16.46 -8.67 16.11
C GLN A 20 -15.66 -7.44 16.59
N ASP A 21 -16.36 -6.32 16.71
CA ASP A 21 -15.87 -5.05 17.27
C ASP A 21 -14.65 -4.41 16.58
N ALA A 22 -14.60 -4.46 15.26
CA ALA A 22 -13.73 -3.56 14.51
C ALA A 22 -14.24 -2.11 14.68
N SER A 23 -13.33 -1.17 14.88
CA SER A 23 -13.61 0.27 14.88
C SER A 23 -14.66 0.63 13.82
N ASP A 24 -15.49 1.63 14.04
CA ASP A 24 -16.58 2.08 13.15
C ASP A 24 -16.17 2.27 11.67
N PHE A 25 -14.87 2.32 11.41
CA PHE A 25 -14.31 2.50 10.07
C PHE A 25 -13.62 1.22 9.57
N LYS A 26 -14.25 0.55 8.62
CA LYS A 26 -13.70 -0.68 8.01
C LYS A 26 -12.82 -0.43 6.80
N TRP A 27 -13.02 0.68 6.11
CA TRP A 27 -12.27 1.03 4.92
C TRP A 27 -11.34 2.20 5.17
N THR A 28 -10.15 2.12 4.60
CA THR A 28 -9.18 3.21 4.56
C THR A 28 -8.72 3.37 3.12
N VAL A 29 -8.89 4.56 2.56
CA VAL A 29 -8.32 4.92 1.26
C VAL A 29 -7.17 5.88 1.51
N GLN A 30 -6.02 5.56 0.96
CA GLN A 30 -4.80 6.33 1.10
C GLN A 30 -4.28 6.71 -0.28
N GLY A 31 -4.07 7.99 -0.50
CA GLY A 31 -3.25 8.48 -1.59
C GLY A 31 -1.81 8.62 -1.11
N ASP A 32 -0.87 8.05 -1.82
CA ASP A 32 0.53 8.36 -1.60
C ASP A 32 1.10 9.07 -2.83
N SER A 33 1.87 10.07 -2.57
CA SER A 33 2.64 10.77 -3.58
C SER A 33 4.07 10.28 -3.53
N ASN A 34 4.38 9.35 -4.40
CA ASN A 34 5.75 9.16 -4.81
C ASN A 34 6.01 10.14 -5.96
N PHE A 35 6.13 11.42 -5.62
CA PHE A 35 6.57 12.42 -6.59
C PHE A 35 8.07 12.30 -6.78
N ALA A 36 8.51 11.31 -7.52
CA ALA A 36 9.81 11.35 -8.11
C ALA A 36 9.69 12.11 -9.44
N TYR A 37 9.75 13.43 -9.39
CA TYR A 37 10.00 14.23 -10.57
C TYR A 37 11.51 14.19 -10.81
N VAL A 38 11.95 13.32 -11.69
CA VAL A 38 13.33 13.31 -12.18
C VAL A 38 13.33 14.08 -13.50
N SER A 39 13.82 15.31 -13.45
CA SER A 39 14.15 16.07 -14.65
C SER A 39 15.65 15.95 -14.90
N GLY A 40 16.05 15.21 -15.92
CA GLY A 40 17.42 15.08 -16.40
C GLY A 40 17.41 14.66 -17.85
N ASP A 41 18.29 15.20 -18.67
CA ASP A 41 18.59 14.85 -20.07
C ASP A 41 17.46 14.19 -20.88
N GLY A 42 16.27 14.85 -20.94
CA GLY A 42 15.16 14.42 -21.77
C GLY A 42 14.15 13.48 -21.11
N TYR A 43 14.27 13.17 -19.82
CA TYR A 43 13.30 12.39 -19.06
C TYR A 43 12.46 13.25 -18.14
N SER A 44 11.14 13.18 -18.26
CA SER A 44 10.20 13.76 -17.32
C SER A 44 9.04 12.81 -17.06
N GLY A 45 8.88 12.40 -15.84
CA GLY A 45 7.79 11.50 -15.45
C GLY A 45 7.52 11.51 -13.96
N GLY A 46 6.41 10.93 -13.58
CA GLY A 46 6.02 10.77 -12.20
C GLY A 46 5.00 9.66 -12.04
N SER A 47 4.69 9.31 -10.81
CA SER A 47 3.64 8.36 -10.49
C SER A 47 2.72 8.85 -9.39
N VAL A 48 1.45 8.53 -9.51
CA VAL A 48 0.43 8.72 -8.48
C VAL A 48 -0.04 7.34 -8.05
N ASN A 49 -0.08 7.11 -6.76
CA ASN A 49 -0.50 5.85 -6.21
C ASN A 49 -1.71 6.04 -5.29
N ALA A 50 -2.63 5.11 -5.36
CA ALA A 50 -3.75 5.00 -4.45
C ALA A 50 -3.77 3.61 -3.82
N MET A 51 -4.08 3.55 -2.53
CA MET A 51 -4.23 2.30 -1.80
C MET A 51 -5.61 2.24 -1.19
N ALA A 52 -6.21 1.07 -1.20
CA ALA A 52 -7.43 0.80 -0.45
C ALA A 52 -7.17 -0.36 0.51
N PHE A 53 -7.44 -0.15 1.79
CA PHE A 53 -7.30 -1.16 2.84
C PHE A 53 -8.64 -1.49 3.45
N TYR A 54 -8.83 -2.75 3.76
CA TYR A 54 -9.91 -3.23 4.60
C TYR A 54 -9.34 -3.65 5.97
N SER A 55 -9.97 -3.19 7.05
CA SER A 55 -9.61 -3.56 8.42
C SER A 55 -10.25 -4.88 8.79
N PHE A 56 -9.47 -5.94 8.84
CA PHE A 56 -9.90 -7.26 9.28
C PHE A 56 -10.00 -7.34 10.80
N THR A 57 -9.07 -6.69 11.45
CA THR A 57 -9.04 -6.50 12.91
C THR A 57 -8.55 -5.09 13.20
N ASP A 58 -8.55 -4.68 14.46
CA ASP A 58 -7.99 -3.39 14.89
C ASP A 58 -6.50 -3.24 14.54
N LYS A 59 -5.82 -4.37 14.37
CA LYS A 59 -4.38 -4.42 14.11
C LYS A 59 -4.02 -4.78 12.67
N LEU A 60 -4.88 -5.51 11.95
CA LEU A 60 -4.58 -6.01 10.62
C LEU A 60 -5.43 -5.33 9.57
N GLN A 61 -4.78 -4.72 8.61
CA GLN A 61 -5.37 -4.18 7.40
C GLN A 61 -4.68 -4.79 6.19
N ALA A 62 -5.46 -5.16 5.18
CA ALA A 62 -4.92 -5.60 3.90
C ALA A 62 -5.77 -5.04 2.75
N GLY A 63 -5.17 -4.97 1.58
CA GLY A 63 -5.81 -4.38 0.43
C GLY A 63 -4.97 -4.39 -0.83
N ALA A 64 -5.20 -3.41 -1.67
CA ALA A 64 -4.50 -3.26 -2.93
C ALA A 64 -3.98 -1.83 -3.11
N ARG A 65 -2.90 -1.72 -3.83
CA ARG A 65 -2.32 -0.48 -4.33
C ARG A 65 -2.47 -0.45 -5.85
N LEU A 66 -2.88 0.68 -6.36
CA LEU A 66 -2.90 1.01 -7.78
C LEU A 66 -1.92 2.14 -8.01
N GLY A 67 -0.93 1.92 -8.87
CA GLY A 67 0.02 2.91 -9.34
C GLY A 67 -0.28 3.30 -10.79
N LEU A 68 -0.24 4.58 -11.08
CA LEU A 68 -0.37 5.13 -12.42
C LEU A 68 0.85 6.00 -12.72
N GLY A 69 1.65 5.59 -13.69
CA GLY A 69 2.75 6.39 -14.20
C GLY A 69 2.28 7.39 -15.24
N PHE A 70 2.97 8.52 -15.37
CA PHE A 70 2.74 9.53 -16.40
C PHE A 70 4.06 10.10 -16.91
N GLY A 71 4.02 10.70 -18.10
CA GLY A 71 5.21 11.18 -18.79
C GLY A 71 6.00 10.04 -19.43
N ASP A 72 7.32 10.13 -19.41
CA ASP A 72 8.21 9.11 -19.97
C ASP A 72 8.22 7.81 -19.16
N TRP A 73 7.61 7.81 -17.98
CA TRP A 73 7.39 6.64 -17.12
C TRP A 73 6.04 5.98 -17.40
N SER A 74 5.59 6.11 -18.65
CA SER A 74 4.30 5.59 -19.01
C SER A 74 4.31 4.05 -18.94
N SER A 75 3.24 3.42 -18.68
CA SER A 75 1.84 3.75 -18.74
C SER A 75 0.94 2.60 -18.36
N ASP A 76 1.45 1.47 -17.93
CA ASP A 76 0.60 0.37 -17.52
C ASP A 76 0.30 0.49 -16.03
N ALA A 77 -0.95 0.25 -15.66
CA ALA A 77 -1.36 0.29 -14.27
C ALA A 77 -0.59 -0.76 -13.46
N ALA A 78 0.15 -0.31 -12.47
CA ALA A 78 0.83 -1.18 -11.52
C ALA A 78 -0.14 -1.58 -10.39
N ILE A 79 -0.32 -2.86 -10.17
CA ILE A 79 -1.19 -3.38 -9.11
C ILE A 79 -0.34 -4.20 -8.14
N SER A 80 -0.46 -3.89 -6.84
CA SER A 80 0.20 -4.63 -5.77
C SER A 80 -0.80 -5.03 -4.68
N ALA A 81 -0.58 -6.17 -4.06
CA ALA A 81 -1.22 -6.52 -2.80
C ALA A 81 -0.45 -5.85 -1.65
N VAL A 82 -1.17 -5.24 -0.73
CA VAL A 82 -0.58 -4.53 0.40
C VAL A 82 -1.20 -4.99 1.72
N ALA A 83 -0.39 -5.02 2.76
CA ALA A 83 -0.85 -5.30 4.11
C ALA A 83 -0.10 -4.44 5.12
N ARG A 84 -0.76 -4.12 6.23
CA ARG A 84 -0.12 -3.49 7.39
C ARG A 84 -0.65 -4.07 8.69
N TYR A 85 0.29 -4.25 9.61
CA TYR A 85 0.00 -4.77 10.94
C TYR A 85 0.43 -3.75 11.99
N PHE A 86 -0.54 -3.26 12.76
CA PHE A 86 -0.32 -2.29 13.81
C PHE A 86 0.27 -2.96 15.07
N VAL A 87 1.53 -2.67 15.34
CA VAL A 87 2.21 -3.13 16.56
C VAL A 87 1.71 -2.34 17.77
N THR A 88 1.51 -1.05 17.57
CA THR A 88 0.85 -0.11 18.51
C THR A 88 -0.22 0.67 17.77
N ASP A 89 -0.93 1.56 18.43
CA ASP A 89 -1.93 2.44 17.79
C ASP A 89 -1.34 3.34 16.69
N SER A 90 -0.03 3.58 16.73
CA SER A 90 0.66 4.48 15.80
C SER A 90 1.67 3.77 14.92
N TRP A 91 2.42 2.79 15.42
CA TRP A 91 3.43 2.08 14.65
C TRP A 91 2.86 0.87 13.94
N PHE A 92 3.20 0.70 12.67
CA PHE A 92 2.82 -0.47 11.88
C PHE A 92 3.98 -1.03 11.04
N ALA A 93 3.97 -2.34 10.88
CA ALA A 93 4.73 -3.03 9.86
C ALA A 93 3.94 -2.99 8.55
N TYR A 94 4.62 -2.82 7.43
CA TYR A 94 4.06 -2.74 6.08
C TYR A 94 4.66 -3.83 5.21
N GLY A 95 3.85 -4.43 4.37
CA GLY A 95 4.27 -5.37 3.35
C GLY A 95 3.55 -5.11 2.03
N GLU A 96 4.27 -5.25 0.93
CA GLU A 96 3.74 -5.11 -0.42
C GLU A 96 4.28 -6.23 -1.29
N TYR A 97 3.45 -6.72 -2.21
CA TYR A 97 3.83 -7.68 -3.22
C TYR A 97 3.25 -7.29 -4.57
N ALA A 98 4.11 -7.12 -5.56
CA ALA A 98 3.73 -6.79 -6.93
C ALA A 98 2.89 -7.91 -7.56
N LEU A 99 1.75 -7.56 -8.15
CA LEU A 99 0.86 -8.49 -8.84
C LEU A 99 0.99 -8.36 -10.36
N THR A 100 1.50 -7.23 -10.84
CA THR A 100 1.76 -6.97 -12.26
C THR A 100 3.24 -6.71 -12.46
N ASP A 101 3.76 -7.06 -13.63
CA ASP A 101 5.17 -6.86 -13.98
C ASP A 101 5.54 -5.36 -13.98
N THR A 102 4.56 -4.49 -14.23
CA THR A 102 4.71 -3.02 -14.19
C THR A 102 4.91 -2.48 -12.75
N ALA A 103 4.47 -3.24 -11.74
CA ALA A 103 4.68 -2.87 -10.32
C ALA A 103 6.09 -3.21 -9.84
N GLY A 104 6.94 -3.74 -10.71
CA GLY A 104 8.23 -4.33 -10.39
C GLY A 104 8.11 -5.81 -10.04
N ASP A 105 9.22 -6.51 -10.08
CA ASP A 105 9.28 -7.90 -9.67
C ASP A 105 9.54 -7.97 -8.16
N GLY A 106 8.69 -8.70 -7.43
CA GLY A 106 8.95 -9.04 -6.05
C GLY A 106 8.14 -8.29 -5.01
N GLY A 107 8.71 -8.16 -3.84
CA GLY A 107 8.04 -7.62 -2.67
C GLY A 107 8.88 -6.59 -1.93
N SER A 108 8.22 -5.81 -1.10
CA SER A 108 8.86 -4.90 -0.16
C SER A 108 8.31 -5.08 1.24
N LEU A 109 9.15 -4.82 2.23
CA LEU A 109 8.76 -4.71 3.63
C LEU A 109 9.11 -3.32 4.15
N GLY A 110 8.39 -2.88 5.15
CA GLY A 110 8.61 -1.57 5.71
C GLY A 110 8.03 -1.40 7.09
N ALA A 111 8.24 -0.22 7.62
CA ALA A 111 7.63 0.24 8.86
C ALA A 111 7.13 1.66 8.68
N GLY A 112 5.98 1.94 9.25
CA GLY A 112 5.36 3.25 9.15
C GLY A 112 4.82 3.74 10.48
N TYR A 113 4.50 5.01 10.48
CA TYR A 113 3.92 5.68 11.63
C TYR A 113 2.61 6.37 11.24
N ARG A 114 1.57 6.13 12.01
CA ARG A 114 0.26 6.76 11.83
C ARG A 114 0.17 8.03 12.65
N VAL A 115 -0.02 9.16 11.99
CA VAL A 115 -0.35 10.45 12.61
C VAL A 115 -1.83 10.72 12.38
N LYS A 116 -2.63 10.70 13.43
CA LYS A 116 -4.06 11.07 13.34
C LYS A 116 -4.18 12.59 13.29
N ILE A 117 -4.68 13.13 12.18
CA ILE A 117 -4.90 14.58 12.01
C ILE A 117 -6.32 14.94 12.47
N GLY A 118 -7.24 13.98 12.43
CA GLY A 118 -8.62 14.12 12.84
C GLY A 118 -9.28 12.77 13.03
N ASN A 119 -10.60 12.76 13.17
CA ASN A 119 -11.33 11.52 13.41
C ASN A 119 -11.26 10.54 12.23
N ARG A 120 -11.07 11.05 11.00
CA ARG A 120 -11.10 10.27 9.76
C ARG A 120 -9.86 10.42 8.90
N VAL A 121 -9.02 11.41 9.19
CA VAL A 121 -7.84 11.73 8.38
C VAL A 121 -6.58 11.34 9.11
N GLU A 122 -5.71 10.64 8.42
CA GLU A 122 -4.41 10.18 8.91
C GLU A 122 -3.30 10.56 7.94
N PHE A 123 -2.11 10.81 8.45
CA PHE A 123 -0.88 10.90 7.68
C PHE A 123 0.01 9.73 8.05
N ASN A 124 0.45 8.95 7.05
CA ASN A 124 1.13 7.68 7.24
C ASN A 124 2.49 7.67 6.52
N PRO A 125 3.54 8.30 7.08
CA PRO A 125 4.89 8.13 6.58
C PRO A 125 5.35 6.67 6.77
N THR A 126 5.89 6.07 5.71
CA THR A 126 6.31 4.67 5.69
C THR A 126 7.67 4.55 5.01
N ALA A 127 8.65 3.96 5.69
CA ALA A 127 9.91 3.55 5.09
C ALA A 127 9.78 2.11 4.59
N THR A 128 10.19 1.86 3.35
CA THR A 128 10.11 0.54 2.70
C THR A 128 11.46 0.10 2.17
N TYR A 129 11.68 -1.19 2.11
CA TYR A 129 12.83 -1.82 1.50
C TYR A 129 12.39 -2.87 0.50
N GLY A 130 12.74 -2.68 -0.77
CA GLY A 130 12.48 -3.62 -1.85
C GLY A 130 13.51 -4.74 -1.84
N PHE A 131 13.06 -6.00 -2.00
CA PHE A 131 13.97 -7.16 -1.91
C PHE A 131 14.77 -7.37 -3.18
N GLU A 132 14.23 -7.07 -4.34
CA GLU A 132 14.91 -7.29 -5.62
C GLU A 132 15.83 -6.15 -5.97
N ASP A 133 15.31 -4.94 -5.97
CA ASP A 133 16.06 -3.74 -6.32
C ASP A 133 17.00 -3.29 -5.21
N LYS A 134 16.85 -3.84 -3.98
CA LYS A 134 17.57 -3.44 -2.76
C LYS A 134 17.50 -1.95 -2.49
N GLU A 135 16.37 -1.34 -2.84
CA GLU A 135 16.14 0.09 -2.70
C GLU A 135 15.39 0.41 -1.41
N LEU A 136 15.82 1.50 -0.79
CA LEU A 136 15.11 2.10 0.33
C LEU A 136 14.17 3.17 -0.21
N GLY A 137 12.87 3.03 0.07
CA GLY A 137 11.84 3.99 -0.30
C GLY A 137 11.25 4.70 0.91
N ILE A 138 10.73 5.88 0.69
CA ILE A 138 9.90 6.59 1.67
C ILE A 138 8.57 6.94 1.00
N LEU A 139 7.48 6.43 1.56
CA LEU A 139 6.13 6.74 1.14
C LEU A 139 5.53 7.76 2.11
N MET A 140 4.92 8.80 1.58
CA MET A 140 4.19 9.80 2.38
C MET A 140 2.74 9.77 1.94
N GLY A 141 1.88 9.16 2.73
CA GLY A 141 0.48 8.95 2.39
C GLY A 141 -0.49 9.71 3.30
N PHE A 142 -1.52 10.31 2.70
CA PHE A 142 -2.69 10.79 3.42
C PHE A 142 -3.82 9.79 3.24
N ALA A 143 -4.45 9.41 4.34
CA ALA A 143 -5.50 8.42 4.35
C ALA A 143 -6.80 8.98 4.92
N ILE A 144 -7.92 8.51 4.37
CA ILE A 144 -9.27 8.79 4.88
C ILE A 144 -9.91 7.46 5.26
N ARG A 145 -10.52 7.42 6.43
CA ARG A 145 -11.23 6.26 6.98
C ARG A 145 -12.74 6.41 6.82
N PHE A 146 -13.39 5.33 6.40
CA PHE A 146 -14.85 5.24 6.18
C PHE A 146 -15.48 4.13 6.99
#